data_144563b6b14e91938f0c75899dfdd9d7
#
_entry.id   144563b6b14e91938f0c75899dfdd9d7
#
_cell.length_a   1.000
_cell.length_b   1.000
_cell.length_c   1.000
_cell.angle_alpha   90.00
_cell.angle_beta   90.00
_cell.angle_gamma   90.00
#
_symmetry.space_group_name_H-M   'P 1'
#
loop_
_entity.id
_entity.type
_entity.pdbx_description
1 polymer ?
#
loop_
_entity_poly.entity_id
_entity_poly.type
_entity_poly.pdbx_seq_one_letter_code
_entity_poly.pdbx_strand_id
1 'polypeptide(L)'
;MRKHNRVLFRTARAILRDDAEAEDALQEAYLAAYRAMPSFRGDARLSTWLVRIVANQALARRRKLVRSAEVISLEGPASGEAEGYAESGSSDPGTPERATLRGETRRLIETSIDALPEAFRAVFILRAVEEMSVEEVAASLEIPEATVRSRHFRARGMLREALSRQIDTALEEAFSFDGERCDRVVAGVLAQLAVSSTPTGDHP
;
A
#
# COMPACT_ATOMS: atom_id res chain seq x y z
N MET A 1 18.04 -11.96 -15.10
CA MET A 1 17.38 -11.83 -13.80
C MET A 1 17.14 -10.36 -13.44
N ARG A 2 18.12 -9.49 -13.24
CA ARG A 2 17.96 -8.09 -12.75
C ARG A 2 16.83 -7.30 -13.44
N LYS A 3 16.67 -7.42 -14.75
CA LYS A 3 15.64 -6.72 -15.54
C LYS A 3 14.19 -7.03 -15.09
N HIS A 4 13.94 -8.23 -14.53
CA HIS A 4 12.60 -8.69 -14.15
C HIS A 4 12.38 -8.71 -12.64
N ASN A 5 13.43 -8.55 -11.81
CA ASN A 5 13.32 -8.65 -10.35
C ASN A 5 12.24 -7.74 -9.79
N ARG A 6 12.17 -6.50 -10.25
CA ARG A 6 11.21 -5.51 -9.75
C ARG A 6 9.76 -5.96 -9.93
N VAL A 7 9.38 -6.39 -11.14
CA VAL A 7 8.00 -6.84 -11.41
C VAL A 7 7.69 -8.12 -10.65
N LEU A 8 8.64 -9.06 -10.59
CA LEU A 8 8.45 -10.34 -9.92
C LEU A 8 8.36 -10.19 -8.41
N PHE A 9 9.22 -9.35 -7.80
CA PHE A 9 9.17 -9.04 -6.37
C PHE A 9 7.84 -8.36 -5.99
N ARG A 10 7.41 -7.33 -6.75
CA ARG A 10 6.13 -6.67 -6.50
C ARG A 10 4.94 -7.61 -6.62
N THR A 11 4.99 -8.56 -7.56
CA THR A 11 3.95 -9.59 -7.68
C THR A 11 3.92 -10.49 -6.45
N ALA A 12 5.07 -11.00 -6.00
CA ALA A 12 5.17 -11.83 -4.80
C ALA A 12 4.70 -11.05 -3.55
N ARG A 13 5.20 -9.81 -3.37
CA ARG A 13 4.86 -8.93 -2.25
C ARG A 13 3.36 -8.60 -2.20
N ALA A 14 2.74 -8.36 -3.37
CA ALA A 14 1.29 -8.13 -3.47
C ALA A 14 0.45 -9.31 -2.96
N ILE A 15 0.98 -10.53 -3.04
CA ILE A 15 0.31 -11.76 -2.59
C ILE A 15 0.65 -12.06 -1.13
N LEU A 16 1.93 -11.99 -0.74
CA LEU A 16 2.43 -12.47 0.55
C LEU A 16 2.37 -11.42 1.66
N ARG A 17 2.47 -10.11 1.33
CA ARG A 17 2.50 -8.98 2.28
C ARG A 17 3.71 -8.99 3.22
N ASP A 18 4.73 -9.73 2.89
CA ASP A 18 5.96 -9.86 3.64
C ASP A 18 7.13 -9.85 2.66
N ASP A 19 8.16 -9.07 2.96
CA ASP A 19 9.27 -8.85 2.04
C ASP A 19 10.20 -10.07 2.00
N ALA A 20 10.47 -10.69 3.16
CA ALA A 20 11.31 -11.88 3.24
C ALA A 20 10.67 -13.07 2.53
N GLU A 21 9.36 -13.28 2.76
CA GLU A 21 8.58 -14.30 2.07
C GLU A 21 8.51 -14.05 0.56
N ALA A 22 8.44 -12.77 0.14
CA ALA A 22 8.43 -12.40 -1.27
C ALA A 22 9.79 -12.64 -1.94
N GLU A 23 10.90 -12.37 -1.26
CA GLU A 23 12.25 -12.67 -1.74
C GLU A 23 12.46 -14.18 -1.90
N ASP A 24 12.06 -14.95 -0.91
CA ASP A 24 12.13 -16.42 -0.96
C ASP A 24 11.29 -16.99 -2.11
N ALA A 25 10.04 -16.50 -2.26
CA ALA A 25 9.18 -16.91 -3.36
C ALA A 25 9.78 -16.54 -4.74
N LEU A 26 10.48 -15.41 -4.82
CA LEU A 26 11.19 -14.98 -6.03
C LEU A 26 12.37 -15.92 -6.34
N GLN A 27 13.15 -16.32 -5.34
CA GLN A 27 14.26 -17.26 -5.52
C GLN A 27 13.73 -18.63 -5.99
N GLU A 28 12.71 -19.15 -5.33
CA GLU A 28 12.05 -20.41 -5.74
C GLU A 28 11.49 -20.32 -7.17
N ALA A 29 10.89 -19.18 -7.52
CA ALA A 29 10.37 -18.94 -8.86
C ALA A 29 11.46 -18.94 -9.93
N TYR A 30 12.63 -18.37 -9.67
CA TYR A 30 13.76 -18.41 -10.61
C TYR A 30 14.31 -19.84 -10.77
N LEU A 31 14.40 -20.63 -9.71
CA LEU A 31 14.79 -22.02 -9.79
C LEU A 31 13.78 -22.86 -10.59
N ALA A 32 12.49 -22.61 -10.37
CA ALA A 32 11.42 -23.26 -11.13
C ALA A 32 11.46 -22.85 -12.63
N ALA A 33 11.67 -21.55 -12.90
CA ALA A 33 11.81 -21.04 -14.26
C ALA A 33 13.02 -21.64 -14.97
N TYR A 34 14.16 -21.77 -14.30
CA TYR A 34 15.35 -22.40 -14.87
C TYR A 34 15.08 -23.84 -15.28
N ARG A 35 14.42 -24.62 -14.43
CA ARG A 35 14.06 -26.01 -14.71
C ARG A 35 13.04 -26.13 -15.84
N ALA A 36 12.10 -25.19 -15.94
CA ALA A 36 11.06 -25.16 -16.94
C ALA A 36 11.46 -24.46 -18.25
N MET A 37 12.67 -23.85 -18.33
CA MET A 37 13.14 -23.15 -19.50
C MET A 37 13.10 -23.98 -20.81
N PRO A 38 13.48 -25.27 -20.80
CA PRO A 38 13.40 -26.10 -22.01
C PRO A 38 11.98 -26.26 -22.57
N SER A 39 10.95 -26.07 -21.73
CA SER A 39 9.54 -26.17 -22.15
C SER A 39 8.92 -24.82 -22.53
N PHE A 40 9.66 -23.72 -22.42
CA PHE A 40 9.18 -22.41 -22.79
C PHE A 40 9.08 -22.28 -24.32
N ARG A 41 7.84 -22.18 -24.83
CA ARG A 41 7.54 -22.16 -26.28
C ARG A 41 7.61 -20.77 -26.90
N GLY A 42 7.68 -19.70 -26.09
CA GLY A 42 7.66 -18.32 -26.58
C GLY A 42 6.26 -17.79 -26.98
N ASP A 43 5.19 -18.52 -26.67
CA ASP A 43 3.80 -18.12 -26.97
C ASP A 43 3.37 -16.87 -26.20
N ALA A 44 4.02 -16.60 -25.07
CA ALA A 44 3.85 -15.39 -24.26
C ALA A 44 5.19 -14.66 -24.07
N ARG A 45 5.14 -13.39 -23.67
CA ARG A 45 6.35 -12.68 -23.29
C ARG A 45 7.03 -13.39 -22.10
N LEU A 46 8.35 -13.42 -22.10
CA LEU A 46 9.13 -14.01 -21.00
C LEU A 46 8.74 -13.41 -19.63
N SER A 47 8.48 -12.11 -19.57
CA SER A 47 8.03 -11.43 -18.35
C SER A 47 6.70 -11.99 -17.85
N THR A 48 5.71 -12.18 -18.71
CA THR A 48 4.40 -12.74 -18.38
C THR A 48 4.52 -14.18 -17.88
N TRP A 49 5.36 -14.98 -18.53
CA TRP A 49 5.63 -16.34 -18.11
C TRP A 49 6.31 -16.41 -16.74
N LEU A 50 7.29 -15.54 -16.47
CA LEU A 50 7.95 -15.43 -15.16
C LEU A 50 6.97 -14.93 -14.07
N VAL A 51 6.11 -13.94 -14.38
CA VAL A 51 5.07 -13.48 -13.45
C VAL A 51 4.13 -14.61 -13.07
N ARG A 52 3.73 -15.45 -14.02
CA ARG A 52 2.90 -16.64 -13.73
C ARG A 52 3.60 -17.59 -12.77
N ILE A 53 4.88 -17.85 -12.97
CA ILE A 53 5.64 -18.76 -12.09
C ILE A 53 5.72 -18.17 -10.68
N VAL A 54 6.10 -16.90 -10.53
CA VAL A 54 6.20 -16.28 -9.20
C VAL A 54 4.85 -16.16 -8.51
N ALA A 55 3.78 -15.83 -9.25
CA ALA A 55 2.44 -15.79 -8.69
C ALA A 55 2.00 -17.15 -8.13
N ASN A 56 2.27 -18.23 -8.87
CA ASN A 56 1.95 -19.58 -8.42
C ASN A 56 2.77 -19.99 -7.18
N GLN A 57 4.05 -19.66 -7.12
CA GLN A 57 4.89 -19.89 -5.93
C GLN A 57 4.37 -19.09 -4.72
N ALA A 58 4.10 -17.81 -4.90
CA ALA A 58 3.58 -16.96 -3.84
C ALA A 58 2.21 -17.43 -3.32
N LEU A 59 1.30 -17.81 -4.21
CA LEU A 59 -0.01 -18.36 -3.82
C LEU A 59 0.12 -19.71 -3.09
N ALA A 60 1.03 -20.59 -3.53
CA ALA A 60 1.28 -21.86 -2.86
C ALA A 60 1.87 -21.63 -1.45
N ARG A 61 2.85 -20.72 -1.32
CA ARG A 61 3.49 -20.34 -0.07
C ARG A 61 2.48 -19.73 0.90
N ARG A 62 1.65 -18.80 0.43
CA ARG A 62 0.60 -18.22 1.24
C ARG A 62 -0.40 -19.24 1.78
N ARG A 63 -0.84 -20.18 0.94
CA ARG A 63 -1.72 -21.28 1.39
C ARG A 63 -1.08 -22.11 2.50
N LYS A 64 0.24 -22.28 2.45
CA LYS A 64 1.01 -22.96 3.49
C LYS A 64 1.05 -22.15 4.77
N LEU A 65 1.35 -20.84 4.68
CA LEU A 65 1.39 -19.93 5.82
C LEU A 65 0.03 -19.84 6.54
N VAL A 66 -1.06 -19.70 5.80
CA VAL A 66 -2.42 -19.66 6.39
C VAL A 66 -2.73 -20.97 7.13
N ARG A 67 -2.43 -22.12 6.55
CA ARG A 67 -2.61 -23.42 7.23
C ARG A 67 -1.74 -23.56 8.47
N SER A 68 -0.50 -23.10 8.43
CA SER A 68 0.38 -23.11 9.61
C SER A 68 -0.13 -22.17 10.70
N ALA A 69 -0.63 -21.00 10.34
CA ALA A 69 -1.22 -20.05 11.28
C ALA A 69 -2.50 -20.61 11.94
N GLU A 70 -3.35 -21.32 11.20
CA GLU A 70 -4.53 -21.99 11.77
C GLU A 70 -4.14 -23.08 12.79
N VAL A 71 -3.03 -23.79 12.57
CA VAL A 71 -2.51 -24.78 13.51
C VAL A 71 -1.92 -24.10 14.75
N ILE A 72 -1.23 -22.96 14.59
CA ILE A 72 -0.61 -22.20 15.69
C ILE A 72 -1.65 -21.35 16.45
N SER A 73 -2.73 -20.92 15.81
CA SER A 73 -3.80 -20.13 16.44
C SER A 73 -4.56 -20.87 17.55
N LEU A 74 -4.28 -22.14 17.76
CA LEU A 74 -4.69 -22.87 18.96
C LEU A 74 -3.81 -22.55 20.18
N GLU A 75 -2.71 -21.78 20.03
CA GLU A 75 -1.73 -21.52 21.10
C GLU A 75 -1.36 -20.02 21.29
N GLY A 76 -2.16 -19.03 20.80
CA GLY A 76 -1.98 -17.61 21.16
C GLY A 76 -1.66 -16.65 19.99
N PRO A 77 -1.85 -15.33 20.18
CA PRO A 77 -1.79 -14.35 19.09
C PRO A 77 -0.34 -13.95 18.76
N ALA A 78 0.06 -14.11 17.51
CA ALA A 78 1.29 -13.55 16.97
C ALA A 78 0.98 -12.27 16.19
N SER A 79 1.35 -11.13 16.76
CA SER A 79 1.38 -9.81 16.10
C SER A 79 2.66 -9.69 15.29
N GLY A 80 2.57 -9.71 13.99
CA GLY A 80 3.68 -9.40 13.10
C GLY A 80 3.57 -7.96 12.61
N GLU A 81 4.44 -7.08 13.11
CA GLU A 81 4.62 -5.74 12.57
C GLU A 81 5.42 -5.83 11.26
N ALA A 82 4.86 -5.32 10.18
CA ALA A 82 5.53 -5.25 8.89
C ALA A 82 6.44 -4.01 8.86
N GLU A 83 7.74 -4.19 8.99
CA GLU A 83 8.73 -3.14 8.72
C GLU A 83 8.81 -2.90 7.21
N GLY A 84 8.40 -1.69 6.78
CA GLY A 84 8.47 -1.28 5.38
C GLY A 84 9.90 -0.90 4.97
N TYR A 85 10.47 -1.64 4.05
CA TYR A 85 11.74 -1.28 3.40
C TYR A 85 11.53 -0.13 2.41
N ALA A 86 12.27 0.96 2.63
CA ALA A 86 12.37 2.07 1.70
C ALA A 86 13.32 1.68 0.54
N GLU A 87 12.76 1.26 -0.59
CA GLU A 87 13.54 1.24 -1.82
C GLU A 87 13.87 2.68 -2.27
N SER A 88 15.16 2.95 -2.34
CA SER A 88 15.72 4.17 -2.94
C SER A 88 15.36 4.25 -4.42
N GLY A 89 14.28 4.94 -4.73
CA GLY A 89 13.92 5.32 -6.10
C GLY A 89 14.44 6.71 -6.40
N SER A 90 15.33 6.80 -7.38
CA SER A 90 15.80 7.95 -8.17
C SER A 90 15.75 9.33 -7.49
N SER A 91 16.92 9.82 -7.15
CA SER A 91 17.23 11.17 -6.69
C SER A 91 16.96 12.19 -7.81
N ASP A 92 15.82 12.85 -7.76
CA ASP A 92 15.63 14.15 -8.35
C ASP A 92 16.04 15.19 -7.29
N PRO A 93 16.88 16.20 -7.57
CA PRO A 93 17.35 17.18 -6.60
C PRO A 93 16.24 18.18 -6.26
N GLY A 94 15.22 17.73 -5.56
CA GLY A 94 14.19 18.56 -4.96
C GLY A 94 14.64 19.01 -3.57
N THR A 95 14.05 20.13 -3.09
CA THR A 95 14.30 20.60 -1.72
C THR A 95 13.97 19.49 -0.69
N PRO A 96 14.62 19.46 0.49
CA PRO A 96 14.38 18.47 1.54
C PRO A 96 12.87 18.32 1.89
N GLU A 97 12.13 19.43 1.89
CA GLU A 97 10.69 19.41 2.16
C GLU A 97 9.90 18.64 1.09
N ARG A 98 10.28 18.79 -0.19
CA ARG A 98 9.66 18.03 -1.28
C ARG A 98 9.98 16.54 -1.21
N ALA A 99 11.19 16.18 -0.76
CA ALA A 99 11.58 14.80 -0.55
C ALA A 99 10.75 14.15 0.58
N THR A 100 10.53 14.87 1.68
CA THR A 100 9.69 14.41 2.80
C THR A 100 8.24 14.22 2.35
N LEU A 101 7.66 15.21 1.68
CA LEU A 101 6.27 15.15 1.18
C LEU A 101 6.05 13.98 0.19
N ARG A 102 7.03 13.73 -0.69
CA ARG A 102 6.98 12.57 -1.60
C ARG A 102 7.05 11.25 -0.81
N GLY A 103 7.87 11.19 0.24
CA GLY A 103 7.99 10.03 1.12
C GLY A 103 6.67 9.71 1.84
N GLU A 104 6.03 10.73 2.40
CA GLU A 104 4.73 10.60 3.07
C GLU A 104 3.63 10.16 2.10
N THR A 105 3.54 10.83 0.94
CA THR A 105 2.57 10.45 -0.11
C THR A 105 2.79 9.01 -0.59
N ARG A 106 4.04 8.61 -0.75
CA ARG A 106 4.39 7.24 -1.15
C ARG A 106 3.94 6.23 -0.09
N ARG A 107 4.27 6.46 1.19
CA ARG A 107 3.84 5.60 2.31
C ARG A 107 2.32 5.49 2.38
N LEU A 108 1.62 6.60 2.19
CA LEU A 108 0.17 6.65 2.16
C LEU A 108 -0.41 5.73 1.08
N ILE A 109 0.12 5.81 -0.13
CA ILE A 109 -0.31 4.98 -1.25
C ILE A 109 0.03 3.51 -0.99
N GLU A 110 1.24 3.20 -0.51
CA GLU A 110 1.67 1.85 -0.19
C GLU A 110 0.79 1.22 0.88
N THR A 111 0.52 1.93 1.98
CA THR A 111 -0.39 1.47 3.05
C THR A 111 -1.80 1.22 2.51
N SER A 112 -2.32 2.11 1.67
CA SER A 112 -3.64 1.95 1.07
C SER A 112 -3.71 0.75 0.12
N ILE A 113 -2.64 0.46 -0.62
CA ILE A 113 -2.54 -0.72 -1.48
C ILE A 113 -2.47 -1.99 -0.62
N ASP A 114 -1.68 -1.97 0.45
CA ASP A 114 -1.54 -3.11 1.36
C ASP A 114 -2.83 -3.42 2.13
N ALA A 115 -3.68 -2.44 2.35
CA ALA A 115 -5.00 -2.62 2.94
C ALA A 115 -6.00 -3.32 2.01
N LEU A 116 -5.75 -3.37 0.69
CA LEU A 116 -6.61 -4.10 -0.23
C LEU A 116 -6.63 -5.60 0.09
N PRO A 117 -7.79 -6.27 -0.02
CA PRO A 117 -7.81 -7.73 0.01
C PRO A 117 -6.92 -8.30 -1.10
N GLU A 118 -6.26 -9.42 -0.82
CA GLU A 118 -5.24 -10.02 -1.68
C GLU A 118 -5.63 -10.13 -3.15
N ALA A 119 -6.82 -10.68 -3.41
CA ALA A 119 -7.30 -10.91 -4.76
C ALA A 119 -7.46 -9.63 -5.60
N PHE A 120 -7.71 -8.50 -4.93
CA PHE A 120 -7.80 -7.17 -5.56
C PHE A 120 -6.42 -6.53 -5.69
N ARG A 121 -5.57 -6.67 -4.66
CA ARG A 121 -4.22 -6.12 -4.63
C ARG A 121 -3.33 -6.71 -5.73
N ALA A 122 -3.29 -8.04 -5.87
CA ALA A 122 -2.51 -8.70 -6.91
C ALA A 122 -2.92 -8.23 -8.32
N VAL A 123 -4.22 -8.18 -8.60
CA VAL A 123 -4.74 -7.67 -9.88
C VAL A 123 -4.40 -6.19 -10.07
N PHE A 124 -4.51 -5.38 -9.01
CA PHE A 124 -4.19 -3.94 -9.09
C PHE A 124 -2.72 -3.71 -9.42
N ILE A 125 -1.80 -4.39 -8.74
CA ILE A 125 -0.35 -4.25 -8.99
C ILE A 125 -0.03 -4.63 -10.43
N LEU A 126 -0.50 -5.79 -10.91
CA LEU A 126 -0.21 -6.24 -12.26
C LEU A 126 -0.82 -5.33 -13.35
N ARG A 127 -2.03 -4.79 -13.12
CA ARG A 127 -2.72 -3.95 -14.10
C ARG A 127 -2.32 -2.47 -14.07
N ALA A 128 -2.18 -1.88 -12.88
CA ALA A 128 -2.00 -0.45 -12.71
C ALA A 128 -0.53 -0.04 -12.53
N VAL A 129 0.30 -0.92 -11.95
CA VAL A 129 1.71 -0.62 -11.67
C VAL A 129 2.64 -1.26 -12.70
N GLU A 130 2.36 -2.49 -13.10
CA GLU A 130 3.18 -3.22 -14.09
C GLU A 130 2.59 -3.17 -15.50
N GLU A 131 1.46 -2.47 -15.70
CA GLU A 131 0.83 -2.18 -16.98
C GLU A 131 0.55 -3.41 -17.88
N MET A 132 0.42 -4.60 -17.26
CA MET A 132 0.11 -5.83 -17.98
C MET A 132 -1.30 -5.78 -18.58
N SER A 133 -1.52 -6.43 -19.72
CA SER A 133 -2.85 -6.54 -20.33
C SER A 133 -3.81 -7.37 -19.49
N VAL A 134 -5.11 -7.30 -19.76
CA VAL A 134 -6.11 -8.13 -19.07
C VAL A 134 -5.85 -9.60 -19.29
N GLU A 135 -5.50 -9.96 -20.52
CA GLU A 135 -5.19 -11.32 -20.97
C GLU A 135 -3.94 -11.86 -20.26
N GLU A 136 -2.89 -11.02 -20.16
CA GLU A 136 -1.64 -11.38 -19.47
C GLU A 136 -1.87 -11.62 -17.97
N VAL A 137 -2.66 -10.77 -17.31
CA VAL A 137 -3.00 -10.93 -15.89
C VAL A 137 -3.89 -12.16 -15.68
N ALA A 138 -4.87 -12.38 -16.54
CA ALA A 138 -5.74 -13.56 -16.52
C ALA A 138 -4.92 -14.85 -16.61
N ALA A 139 -3.99 -14.90 -17.58
CA ALA A 139 -3.09 -16.03 -17.75
C ALA A 139 -2.12 -16.21 -16.56
N SER A 140 -1.63 -15.09 -15.97
CA SER A 140 -0.66 -15.15 -14.87
C SER A 140 -1.28 -15.57 -13.54
N LEU A 141 -2.52 -15.17 -13.26
CA LEU A 141 -3.24 -15.49 -12.03
C LEU A 141 -4.20 -16.66 -12.17
N GLU A 142 -4.31 -17.25 -13.37
CA GLU A 142 -5.21 -18.36 -13.69
C GLU A 142 -6.68 -18.07 -13.35
N ILE A 143 -7.13 -16.84 -13.67
CA ILE A 143 -8.50 -16.38 -13.47
C ILE A 143 -9.11 -15.86 -14.78
N PRO A 144 -10.44 -15.89 -14.94
CA PRO A 144 -11.11 -15.36 -16.13
C PRO A 144 -10.84 -13.86 -16.29
N GLU A 145 -10.73 -13.39 -17.54
CA GLU A 145 -10.57 -11.96 -17.86
C GLU A 145 -11.66 -11.06 -17.26
N ALA A 146 -12.92 -11.52 -17.27
CA ALA A 146 -14.02 -10.81 -16.62
C ALA A 146 -13.75 -10.59 -15.12
N THR A 147 -13.12 -11.57 -14.46
CA THR A 147 -12.70 -11.46 -13.06
C THR A 147 -11.58 -10.44 -12.89
N VAL A 148 -10.61 -10.38 -13.81
CA VAL A 148 -9.57 -9.34 -13.81
C VAL A 148 -10.18 -7.95 -13.90
N ARG A 149 -11.10 -7.74 -14.87
CA ARG A 149 -11.76 -6.43 -15.06
C ARG A 149 -12.54 -6.02 -13.82
N SER A 150 -13.35 -6.92 -13.25
CA SER A 150 -14.17 -6.62 -12.06
C SER A 150 -13.32 -6.37 -10.82
N ARG A 151 -12.27 -7.17 -10.59
CA ARG A 151 -11.34 -6.97 -9.46
C ARG A 151 -10.56 -5.67 -9.59
N HIS A 152 -10.06 -5.34 -10.78
CA HIS A 152 -9.36 -4.09 -11.03
C HIS A 152 -10.25 -2.88 -10.78
N PHE A 153 -11.49 -2.91 -11.28
CA PHE A 153 -12.46 -1.83 -11.04
C PHE A 153 -12.75 -1.63 -9.55
N ARG A 154 -13.00 -2.72 -8.81
CA ARG A 154 -13.25 -2.67 -7.36
C ARG A 154 -12.02 -2.21 -6.58
N ALA A 155 -10.82 -2.69 -6.92
CA ALA A 155 -9.58 -2.26 -6.29
C ALA A 155 -9.39 -0.74 -6.41
N ARG A 156 -9.63 -0.17 -7.60
CA ARG A 156 -9.56 1.29 -7.81
C ARG A 156 -10.60 2.05 -7.00
N GLY A 157 -11.81 1.50 -6.84
CA GLY A 157 -12.85 2.08 -5.99
C GLY A 157 -12.44 2.13 -4.53
N MET A 158 -11.97 1.00 -4.00
CA MET A 158 -11.49 0.87 -2.61
C MET A 158 -10.31 1.80 -2.31
N LEU A 159 -9.33 1.91 -3.23
CA LEU A 159 -8.21 2.83 -3.08
C LEU A 159 -8.64 4.29 -3.09
N ARG A 160 -9.55 4.67 -4.00
CA ARG A 160 -10.06 6.04 -4.03
C ARG A 160 -10.75 6.39 -2.72
N GLU A 161 -11.58 5.51 -2.19
CA GLU A 161 -12.28 5.71 -0.92
C GLU A 161 -11.30 5.78 0.27
N ALA A 162 -10.28 4.93 0.30
CA ALA A 162 -9.26 4.95 1.35
C ALA A 162 -8.47 6.26 1.34
N LEU A 163 -8.03 6.72 0.16
CA LEU A 163 -7.28 7.97 0.00
C LEU A 163 -8.15 9.19 0.29
N SER A 164 -9.42 9.19 -0.12
CA SER A 164 -10.35 10.29 0.18
C SER A 164 -10.51 10.46 1.68
N ARG A 165 -10.77 9.38 2.42
CA ARG A 165 -10.90 9.44 3.88
C ARG A 165 -9.66 10.02 4.57
N GLN A 166 -8.47 9.70 4.10
CA GLN A 166 -7.23 10.23 4.70
C GLN A 166 -7.04 11.71 4.38
N ILE A 167 -7.42 12.15 3.18
CA ILE A 167 -7.41 13.58 2.81
C ILE A 167 -8.44 14.33 3.66
N ASP A 168 -9.65 13.80 3.84
CA ASP A 168 -10.68 14.43 4.65
C ASP A 168 -10.22 14.58 6.10
N THR A 169 -9.62 13.54 6.70
CA THR A 169 -9.05 13.60 8.06
C THR A 169 -7.94 14.66 8.15
N ALA A 170 -7.02 14.70 7.19
CA ALA A 170 -5.95 15.69 7.17
C ALA A 170 -6.48 17.13 7.01
N LEU A 171 -7.57 17.31 6.25
CA LEU A 171 -8.24 18.61 6.14
C LEU A 171 -8.91 19.02 7.45
N GLU A 172 -9.63 18.10 8.11
CA GLU A 172 -10.24 18.34 9.42
C GLU A 172 -9.17 18.75 10.44
N GLU A 173 -8.04 18.04 10.51
CA GLU A 173 -6.93 18.38 11.39
C GLU A 173 -6.30 19.75 11.07
N ALA A 174 -6.07 20.03 9.77
CA ALA A 174 -5.44 21.27 9.33
C ALA A 174 -6.32 22.51 9.61
N PHE A 175 -7.64 22.35 9.57
CA PHE A 175 -8.61 23.43 9.78
C PHE A 175 -9.29 23.37 11.15
N SER A 176 -8.90 22.43 12.02
CA SER A 176 -9.41 22.39 13.38
C SER A 176 -9.01 23.66 14.14
N PHE A 177 -9.98 24.30 14.77
CA PHE A 177 -9.81 25.49 15.61
C PHE A 177 -10.13 25.15 17.06
N ASP A 178 -9.65 24.01 17.54
CA ASP A 178 -9.90 23.49 18.86
C ASP A 178 -8.70 23.64 19.82
N GLY A 179 -8.91 23.35 21.08
CA GLY A 179 -7.90 23.33 22.12
C GLY A 179 -7.29 24.69 22.41
N GLU A 180 -5.97 24.76 22.59
CA GLU A 180 -5.25 25.96 23.08
C GLU A 180 -5.47 27.24 22.27
N ARG A 181 -5.80 27.14 20.97
CA ARG A 181 -6.11 28.32 20.15
C ARG A 181 -7.47 28.90 20.48
N CYS A 182 -8.46 28.04 20.66
CA CYS A 182 -9.80 28.45 21.08
C CYS A 182 -9.75 29.05 22.48
N ASP A 183 -9.07 28.42 23.43
CA ASP A 183 -8.93 28.88 24.79
C ASP A 183 -8.23 30.26 24.88
N ARG A 184 -7.18 30.48 24.10
CA ARG A 184 -6.52 31.82 24.03
C ARG A 184 -7.42 32.90 23.51
N VAL A 185 -8.24 32.60 22.49
CA VAL A 185 -9.21 33.62 21.98
C VAL A 185 -10.26 33.92 23.03
N VAL A 186 -10.83 32.92 23.68
CA VAL A 186 -11.82 33.10 24.74
C VAL A 186 -11.21 33.88 25.91
N ALA A 187 -10.03 33.53 26.38
CA ALA A 187 -9.34 34.23 27.45
C ALA A 187 -9.05 35.66 27.07
N GLY A 188 -8.60 35.96 25.83
CA GLY A 188 -8.37 37.29 25.33
C GLY A 188 -9.63 38.15 25.29
N VAL A 189 -10.75 37.62 24.85
CA VAL A 189 -12.05 38.32 24.84
C VAL A 189 -12.52 38.60 26.27
N LEU A 190 -12.46 37.62 27.17
CA LEU A 190 -12.87 37.82 28.56
C LEU A 190 -12.02 38.84 29.28
N ALA A 191 -10.70 38.87 29.04
CA ALA A 191 -9.82 39.90 29.62
C ALA A 191 -10.19 41.32 29.15
N GLN A 192 -10.51 41.52 27.87
CA GLN A 192 -10.94 42.80 27.34
C GLN A 192 -12.29 43.26 27.92
N LEU A 193 -13.23 42.33 28.06
CA LEU A 193 -14.52 42.66 28.68
C LEU A 193 -14.40 43.05 30.14
N ALA A 194 -13.51 42.38 30.88
CA ALA A 194 -13.24 42.73 32.29
C ALA A 194 -12.66 44.12 32.45
N VAL A 195 -11.76 44.55 31.56
CA VAL A 195 -11.18 45.92 31.54
C VAL A 195 -12.23 46.94 31.21
N SER A 196 -13.15 46.66 30.30
CA SER A 196 -14.23 47.57 29.87
C SER A 196 -15.33 47.72 30.93
N SER A 197 -15.39 46.82 31.91
CA SER A 197 -16.41 46.81 32.98
C SER A 197 -15.99 47.54 34.25
N THR A 198 -14.82 48.20 34.29
CA THR A 198 -14.40 49.02 35.44
C THR A 198 -15.11 50.36 35.34
N PRO A 199 -16.06 50.68 36.24
CA PRO A 199 -16.74 51.98 36.21
C PRO A 199 -15.74 53.07 36.53
N THR A 200 -15.65 54.08 35.64
CA THR A 200 -14.92 55.33 35.91
C THR A 200 -15.49 55.94 37.19
N GLY A 201 -14.72 55.86 38.24
CA GLY A 201 -15.10 56.40 39.56
C GLY A 201 -15.42 57.87 39.44
N ASP A 202 -16.55 58.15 39.96
CA ASP A 202 -17.12 59.44 40.30
C ASP A 202 -16.07 60.35 40.99
N HIS A 203 -15.89 61.55 40.45
CA HIS A 203 -15.19 62.59 41.19
C HIS A 203 -16.22 63.60 41.66
N PRO A 204 -16.17 63.99 42.93
CA PRO A 204 -17.05 64.99 43.53
C PRO A 204 -16.75 66.44 43.04
#